data_021b93b9f4434d744e6395c3ee2d2b9c
#
_entry.id   021b93b9f4434d744e6395c3ee2d2b9c
#
_cell.length_a   1.000
_cell.length_b   1.000
_cell.length_c   1.000
_cell.angle_alpha   90.00
_cell.angle_beta   90.00
_cell.angle_gamma   90.00
#
_symmetry.space_group_name_H-M   'P 1'
#
loop_
_entity.id
_entity.type
_entity.pdbx_description
1 polymer ?
#
loop_
_entity_poly.entity_id
_entity_poly.type
_entity_poly.pdbx_seq_one_letter_code
_entity_poly.pdbx_strand_id
1 'polypeptide(L)'
;MAAAFALPLAGLAMALAGVAGSGAVAVAILVVVLLLAVSLPGVFSVPDDRAATVVIALAGGSALILTLIEDERNGGLPDGIAYLAPVLGLLFFAAVIAQLVRRDGRSDLVPSLSLTVTASALAALGTVWLPLSRTPAGSAGVIVTGIALGLAGAVMSTFDVVDAHGRARWGREVAAVGVAGIGGALGAVVDGSLGPLSGLLIGVLAGVVAVVANLFVVAAARERREDGGGVTLLVDVDLAGVLAAAVAVLLAAGPAFVLVRILVG
;
A
#
# COMPACT_ATOMS: atom_id res chain seq x y z
N MET A 1 18.84 6.92 -4.91
CA MET A 1 18.30 6.57 -6.25
C MET A 1 17.36 5.37 -6.23
N ALA A 2 17.61 4.34 -5.45
CA ALA A 2 16.72 3.15 -5.38
C ALA A 2 15.30 3.47 -4.90
N ALA A 3 15.14 4.36 -3.93
CA ALA A 3 13.83 4.77 -3.40
C ALA A 3 12.88 5.39 -4.43
N ALA A 4 13.43 6.13 -5.38
CA ALA A 4 12.64 6.78 -6.42
C ALA A 4 11.92 5.78 -7.33
N PHE A 5 12.47 4.58 -7.48
CA PHE A 5 11.89 3.52 -8.32
C PHE A 5 11.02 2.53 -7.55
N ALA A 6 10.90 2.63 -6.23
CA ALA A 6 10.15 1.67 -5.42
C ALA A 6 8.67 1.62 -5.82
N LEU A 7 8.01 2.76 -5.96
CA LEU A 7 6.59 2.82 -6.34
C LEU A 7 6.34 2.41 -7.79
N PRO A 8 7.14 2.85 -8.80
CA PRO A 8 7.04 2.32 -10.16
C PRO A 8 7.18 0.81 -10.24
N LEU A 9 8.16 0.25 -9.52
CA LEU A 9 8.39 -1.20 -9.50
C LEU A 9 7.27 -1.96 -8.80
N ALA A 10 6.78 -1.44 -7.66
CA ALA A 10 5.66 -2.05 -6.95
C ALA A 10 4.36 -2.03 -7.79
N GLY A 11 4.07 -0.92 -8.47
CA GLY A 11 2.94 -0.83 -9.40
C GLY A 11 3.05 -1.81 -10.55
N LEU A 12 4.23 -1.89 -11.19
CA LEU A 12 4.49 -2.86 -12.27
C LEU A 12 4.35 -4.31 -11.76
N ALA A 13 4.89 -4.62 -10.59
CA ALA A 13 4.78 -5.95 -10.00
C ALA A 13 3.32 -6.34 -9.74
N MET A 14 2.49 -5.40 -9.24
CA MET A 14 1.06 -5.63 -9.05
C MET A 14 0.33 -5.83 -10.38
N ALA A 15 0.63 -5.05 -11.41
CA ALA A 15 0.04 -5.22 -12.73
C ALA A 15 0.39 -6.59 -13.33
N LEU A 16 1.65 -7.00 -13.28
CA LEU A 16 2.11 -8.32 -13.74
C LEU A 16 1.48 -9.46 -12.92
N ALA A 17 1.36 -9.28 -11.60
CA ALA A 17 0.69 -10.24 -10.75
C ALA A 17 -0.79 -10.41 -11.12
N GLY A 18 -1.50 -9.30 -11.45
CA GLY A 18 -2.87 -9.34 -11.96
C GLY A 18 -3.02 -10.15 -13.24
N VAL A 19 -2.07 -10.03 -14.17
CA VAL A 19 -2.03 -10.84 -15.41
C VAL A 19 -1.72 -12.31 -15.11
N ALA A 20 -0.81 -12.59 -14.18
CA ALA A 20 -0.40 -13.95 -13.84
C ALA A 20 -1.42 -14.73 -12.99
N GLY A 21 -2.42 -14.03 -12.41
CA GLY A 21 -3.52 -14.62 -11.67
C GLY A 21 -3.41 -14.49 -10.15
N SER A 22 -4.42 -15.00 -9.45
CA SER A 22 -4.61 -14.79 -8.00
C SER A 22 -3.46 -15.29 -7.13
N GLY A 23 -2.79 -16.38 -7.52
CA GLY A 23 -1.59 -16.87 -6.80
C GLY A 23 -0.44 -15.88 -6.84
N ALA A 24 -0.19 -15.25 -7.99
CA ALA A 24 0.84 -14.22 -8.14
C ALA A 24 0.47 -12.95 -7.35
N VAL A 25 -0.82 -12.56 -7.33
CA VAL A 25 -1.31 -11.47 -6.52
C VAL A 25 -1.09 -11.75 -5.03
N ALA A 26 -1.36 -12.97 -4.55
CA ALA A 26 -1.11 -13.35 -3.16
C ALA A 26 0.38 -13.20 -2.78
N VAL A 27 1.29 -13.66 -3.65
CA VAL A 27 2.74 -13.49 -3.45
C VAL A 27 3.14 -12.01 -3.45
N ALA A 28 2.62 -11.23 -4.39
CA ALA A 28 2.90 -9.79 -4.46
C ALA A 28 2.44 -9.07 -3.19
N ILE A 29 1.24 -9.37 -2.69
CA ILE A 29 0.71 -8.82 -1.42
C ILE A 29 1.63 -9.20 -0.25
N LEU A 30 2.02 -10.47 -0.16
CA LEU A 30 2.92 -10.93 0.91
C LEU A 30 4.24 -10.16 0.90
N VAL A 31 4.84 -9.98 -0.25
CA VAL A 31 6.08 -9.18 -0.40
C VAL A 31 5.86 -7.74 0.05
N VAL A 32 4.77 -7.11 -0.38
CA VAL A 32 4.45 -5.72 0.00
C VAL A 32 4.21 -5.59 1.49
N VAL A 33 3.51 -6.55 2.12
CA VAL A 33 3.31 -6.60 3.58
C VAL A 33 4.64 -6.74 4.33
N LEU A 34 5.55 -7.61 3.85
CA LEU A 34 6.87 -7.76 4.46
C LEU A 34 7.71 -6.48 4.31
N LEU A 35 7.64 -5.82 3.15
CA LEU A 35 8.29 -4.53 2.94
C LEU A 35 7.74 -3.46 3.88
N LEU A 36 6.41 -3.41 4.06
CA LEU A 36 5.79 -2.52 5.06
C LEU A 36 6.30 -2.82 6.47
N ALA A 37 6.29 -4.10 6.87
CA ALA A 37 6.68 -4.53 8.21
C ALA A 37 8.14 -4.18 8.54
N VAL A 38 9.04 -4.28 7.56
CA VAL A 38 10.47 -3.97 7.76
C VAL A 38 10.76 -2.47 7.66
N SER A 39 10.13 -1.77 6.69
CA SER A 39 10.45 -0.35 6.44
C SER A 39 9.82 0.60 7.45
N LEU A 40 8.63 0.28 7.96
CA LEU A 40 7.87 1.20 8.81
C LEU A 40 8.56 1.49 10.15
N PRO A 41 9.02 0.48 10.95
CA PRO A 41 9.72 0.75 12.20
C PRO A 41 11.00 1.56 11.98
N GLY A 42 11.72 1.28 10.90
CA GLY A 42 12.94 2.02 10.52
C GLY A 42 12.67 3.48 10.23
N VAL A 43 11.62 3.82 9.48
CA VAL A 43 11.27 5.21 9.14
C VAL A 43 10.75 5.98 10.35
N PHE A 44 9.94 5.35 11.21
CA PHE A 44 9.33 6.01 12.38
C PHE A 44 10.10 5.86 13.68
N SER A 45 11.29 5.23 13.69
CA SER A 45 12.10 4.99 14.91
C SER A 45 11.29 4.39 16.06
N VAL A 46 10.48 3.38 15.75
CA VAL A 46 9.64 2.73 16.75
C VAL A 46 10.54 2.02 17.76
N PRO A 47 10.41 2.30 19.07
CA PRO A 47 11.08 1.49 20.08
C PRO A 47 10.60 0.04 19.95
N ASP A 48 11.54 -0.92 20.04
CA ASP A 48 11.28 -2.35 19.81
C ASP A 48 10.79 -2.68 18.37
N ASP A 49 11.63 -2.31 17.40
CA ASP A 49 11.40 -2.54 15.95
C ASP A 49 11.00 -3.98 15.63
N ARG A 50 11.52 -4.95 16.36
CA ARG A 50 11.28 -6.38 16.12
C ARG A 50 9.85 -6.77 16.45
N ALA A 51 9.32 -6.32 17.59
CA ALA A 51 7.95 -6.64 17.98
C ALA A 51 6.94 -6.01 17.00
N ALA A 52 7.13 -4.75 16.61
CA ALA A 52 6.29 -4.07 15.63
C ALA A 52 6.35 -4.79 14.27
N THR A 53 7.54 -5.13 13.77
CA THR A 53 7.73 -5.89 12.53
C THR A 53 6.99 -7.21 12.55
N VAL A 54 7.13 -7.99 13.64
CA VAL A 54 6.47 -9.29 13.78
C VAL A 54 4.95 -9.14 13.81
N VAL A 55 4.42 -8.18 14.56
CA VAL A 55 2.96 -7.95 14.64
C VAL A 55 2.39 -7.57 13.27
N ILE A 56 3.03 -6.66 12.53
CA ILE A 56 2.58 -6.25 11.19
C ILE A 56 2.65 -7.42 10.20
N ALA A 57 3.75 -8.18 10.21
CA ALA A 57 3.91 -9.34 9.32
C ALA A 57 2.89 -10.44 9.62
N LEU A 58 2.63 -10.72 10.90
CA LEU A 58 1.58 -11.66 11.32
C LEU A 58 0.19 -11.17 10.94
N ALA A 59 -0.05 -9.86 11.03
CA ALA A 59 -1.31 -9.25 10.62
C ALA A 59 -1.63 -9.53 9.15
N GLY A 60 -0.75 -9.13 8.25
CA GLY A 60 -0.94 -9.36 6.82
C GLY A 60 -0.90 -10.84 6.45
N GLY A 61 0.00 -11.61 7.05
CA GLY A 61 0.12 -13.05 6.81
C GLY A 61 -1.12 -13.84 7.24
N SER A 62 -1.64 -13.60 8.44
CA SER A 62 -2.86 -14.26 8.93
C SER A 62 -4.09 -13.85 8.13
N ALA A 63 -4.22 -12.56 7.79
CA ALA A 63 -5.30 -12.08 6.93
C ALA A 63 -5.25 -12.75 5.55
N LEU A 64 -4.06 -12.88 4.95
CA LEU A 64 -3.88 -13.54 3.66
C LEU A 64 -4.25 -15.03 3.72
N ILE A 65 -3.80 -15.75 4.75
CA ILE A 65 -4.12 -17.17 4.95
C ILE A 65 -5.63 -17.35 5.12
N LEU A 66 -6.27 -16.51 5.93
CA LEU A 66 -7.72 -16.58 6.12
C LEU A 66 -8.49 -16.30 4.84
N THR A 67 -8.04 -15.34 4.03
CA THR A 67 -8.62 -15.06 2.71
C THR A 67 -8.53 -16.29 1.79
N LEU A 68 -7.41 -17.00 1.82
CA LEU A 68 -7.23 -18.21 1.03
C LEU A 68 -8.14 -19.33 1.48
N ILE A 69 -8.30 -19.53 2.80
CA ILE A 69 -9.14 -20.59 3.38
C ILE A 69 -10.63 -20.31 3.15
N GLU A 70 -11.08 -19.08 3.35
CA GLU A 70 -12.50 -18.71 3.12
C GLU A 70 -12.90 -18.88 1.67
N ASP A 71 -12.02 -18.57 0.78
CA ASP A 71 -12.25 -18.70 -0.63
C ASP A 71 -12.44 -20.15 -1.08
N GLU A 72 -11.65 -21.07 -0.54
CA GLU A 72 -11.87 -22.52 -0.80
C GLU A 72 -13.22 -23.00 -0.27
N ARG A 73 -13.70 -22.41 0.86
CA ARG A 73 -14.99 -22.81 1.47
C ARG A 73 -16.21 -22.24 0.75
N ASN A 74 -16.13 -21.00 0.28
CA ASN A 74 -17.26 -20.25 -0.25
C ASN A 74 -17.36 -20.31 -1.79
N GLY A 75 -16.51 -21.08 -2.48
CA GLY A 75 -16.53 -21.21 -3.94
C GLY A 75 -16.28 -19.90 -4.68
N GLY A 76 -15.50 -18.99 -4.09
CA GLY A 76 -15.12 -17.73 -4.74
C GLY A 76 -16.18 -16.63 -4.71
N LEU A 77 -17.17 -16.72 -3.80
CA LEU A 77 -18.17 -15.66 -3.67
C LEU A 77 -17.59 -14.36 -3.11
N PRO A 78 -18.06 -13.18 -3.58
CA PRO A 78 -17.46 -11.87 -3.26
C PRO A 78 -17.62 -11.38 -1.83
N ASP A 79 -18.19 -12.17 -0.92
CA ASP A 79 -18.37 -11.82 0.50
C ASP A 79 -17.10 -12.03 1.36
N GLY A 80 -15.97 -12.36 0.71
CA GLY A 80 -14.69 -12.68 1.33
C GLY A 80 -13.98 -11.57 2.11
N ILE A 81 -14.69 -10.54 2.58
CA ILE A 81 -14.16 -9.50 3.49
C ILE A 81 -14.71 -9.61 4.92
N ALA A 82 -15.63 -10.54 5.18
CA ALA A 82 -16.25 -10.70 6.50
C ALA A 82 -15.21 -11.07 7.59
N TYR A 83 -14.13 -11.77 7.21
CA TYR A 83 -13.03 -12.12 8.10
C TYR A 83 -12.20 -10.92 8.56
N LEU A 84 -12.23 -9.78 7.85
CA LEU A 84 -11.40 -8.61 8.20
C LEU A 84 -11.74 -8.07 9.58
N ALA A 85 -13.01 -8.02 9.96
CA ALA A 85 -13.43 -7.48 11.25
C ALA A 85 -12.86 -8.30 12.45
N PRO A 86 -13.04 -9.63 12.52
CA PRO A 86 -12.44 -10.42 13.59
C PRO A 86 -10.90 -10.42 13.54
N VAL A 87 -10.29 -10.40 12.36
CA VAL A 87 -8.83 -10.31 12.22
C VAL A 87 -8.33 -8.99 12.78
N LEU A 88 -8.92 -7.85 12.40
CA LEU A 88 -8.55 -6.54 12.92
C LEU A 88 -8.72 -6.44 14.43
N GLY A 89 -9.80 -7.03 14.99
CA GLY A 89 -9.98 -7.11 16.43
C GLY A 89 -8.86 -7.90 17.13
N LEU A 90 -8.52 -9.07 16.62
CA LEU A 90 -7.45 -9.89 17.18
C LEU A 90 -6.08 -9.21 17.08
N LEU A 91 -5.81 -8.53 15.97
CA LEU A 91 -4.57 -7.79 15.76
C LEU A 91 -4.43 -6.59 16.69
N PHE A 92 -5.53 -5.91 16.97
CA PHE A 92 -5.54 -4.85 17.98
C PHE A 92 -5.12 -5.40 19.35
N PHE A 93 -5.70 -6.51 19.78
CA PHE A 93 -5.28 -7.16 21.03
C PHE A 93 -3.82 -7.62 20.99
N ALA A 94 -3.35 -8.19 19.88
CA ALA A 94 -1.95 -8.59 19.73
C ALA A 94 -1.01 -7.39 19.85
N ALA A 95 -1.33 -6.25 19.22
CA ALA A 95 -0.57 -5.02 19.33
C ALA A 95 -0.54 -4.49 20.76
N VAL A 96 -1.67 -4.51 21.47
CA VAL A 96 -1.74 -4.11 22.89
C VAL A 96 -0.88 -5.03 23.76
N ILE A 97 -0.98 -6.34 23.59
CA ILE A 97 -0.18 -7.31 24.34
C ILE A 97 1.32 -7.09 24.07
N ALA A 98 1.72 -6.87 22.81
CA ALA A 98 3.12 -6.58 22.45
C ALA A 98 3.63 -5.35 23.21
N GLN A 99 2.83 -4.29 23.32
CA GLN A 99 3.20 -3.10 24.09
C GLN A 99 3.23 -3.32 25.61
N LEU A 100 2.37 -4.19 26.14
CA LEU A 100 2.37 -4.52 27.56
C LEU A 100 3.59 -5.37 27.98
N VAL A 101 4.09 -6.22 27.10
CA VAL A 101 5.27 -7.07 27.33
C VAL A 101 6.58 -6.30 27.25
N ARG A 102 6.58 -5.10 26.62
CA ARG A 102 7.76 -4.23 26.54
C ARG A 102 8.30 -3.89 27.93
N ARG A 103 9.65 -3.95 28.04
CA ARG A 103 10.37 -3.69 29.30
C ARG A 103 11.22 -2.41 29.30
N ASP A 104 11.12 -1.60 28.25
CA ASP A 104 11.93 -0.41 28.00
C ASP A 104 11.44 0.88 28.70
N GLY A 105 10.61 0.75 29.75
CA GLY A 105 10.05 1.89 30.49
C GLY A 105 8.81 2.50 29.83
N ARG A 106 8.32 1.92 28.72
CA ARG A 106 7.10 2.32 27.99
C ARG A 106 7.12 3.77 27.48
N SER A 107 8.30 4.28 27.14
CA SER A 107 8.39 5.55 26.41
C SER A 107 7.64 5.42 25.07
N ASP A 108 7.02 6.51 24.65
CA ASP A 108 6.31 6.61 23.35
C ASP A 108 5.28 5.52 23.08
N LEU A 109 4.59 5.04 24.12
CA LEU A 109 3.62 3.94 24.04
C LEU A 109 2.48 4.26 23.07
N VAL A 110 1.89 5.45 23.15
CA VAL A 110 0.73 5.83 22.32
C VAL A 110 1.13 5.96 20.84
N PRO A 111 2.18 6.67 20.46
CA PRO A 111 2.64 6.73 19.07
C PRO A 111 2.99 5.35 18.51
N SER A 112 3.75 4.55 19.25
CA SER A 112 4.16 3.19 18.84
C SER A 112 2.96 2.27 18.65
N LEU A 113 1.99 2.27 19.57
CA LEU A 113 0.78 1.48 19.46
C LEU A 113 -0.06 1.90 18.27
N SER A 114 -0.32 3.20 18.11
CA SER A 114 -1.16 3.70 17.01
C SER A 114 -0.54 3.37 15.66
N LEU A 115 0.77 3.50 15.52
CA LEU A 115 1.50 3.16 14.30
C LEU A 115 1.41 1.67 13.99
N THR A 116 1.65 0.80 14.98
CA THR A 116 1.59 -0.66 14.82
C THR A 116 0.17 -1.11 14.44
N VAL A 117 -0.86 -0.57 15.09
CA VAL A 117 -2.27 -0.88 14.79
C VAL A 117 -2.65 -0.41 13.40
N THR A 118 -2.28 0.82 13.02
CA THR A 118 -2.57 1.37 11.68
C THR A 118 -1.88 0.57 10.59
N ALA A 119 -0.60 0.21 10.78
CA ALA A 119 0.14 -0.60 9.82
C ALA A 119 -0.42 -2.02 9.70
N SER A 120 -0.84 -2.63 10.83
CA SER A 120 -1.47 -3.94 10.83
C SER A 120 -2.83 -3.92 10.11
N ALA A 121 -3.62 -2.88 10.33
CA ALA A 121 -4.88 -2.67 9.61
C ALA A 121 -4.65 -2.49 8.10
N LEU A 122 -3.64 -1.72 7.72
CA LEU A 122 -3.27 -1.51 6.33
C LEU A 122 -2.79 -2.81 5.67
N ALA A 123 -1.96 -3.60 6.36
CA ALA A 123 -1.52 -4.92 5.89
C ALA A 123 -2.69 -5.89 5.69
N ALA A 124 -3.65 -5.91 6.61
CA ALA A 124 -4.86 -6.72 6.49
C ALA A 124 -5.78 -6.24 5.35
N LEU A 125 -5.96 -4.92 5.19
CA LEU A 125 -6.73 -4.36 4.07
C LEU A 125 -6.12 -4.70 2.71
N GLY A 126 -4.80 -4.78 2.61
CA GLY A 126 -4.11 -5.17 1.39
C GLY A 126 -4.50 -6.56 0.88
N THR A 127 -4.98 -7.46 1.75
CA THR A 127 -5.42 -8.80 1.32
C THR A 127 -6.70 -8.78 0.47
N VAL A 128 -7.45 -7.67 0.45
CA VAL A 128 -8.63 -7.47 -0.40
C VAL A 128 -8.31 -7.54 -1.90
N TRP A 129 -7.05 -7.33 -2.29
CA TRP A 129 -6.60 -7.59 -3.67
C TRP A 129 -6.84 -9.03 -4.13
N LEU A 130 -6.79 -10.00 -3.21
CA LEU A 130 -6.91 -11.40 -3.56
C LEU A 130 -8.31 -11.78 -4.03
N PRO A 131 -9.41 -11.55 -3.27
CA PRO A 131 -10.75 -11.80 -3.76
C PRO A 131 -11.10 -10.94 -4.98
N LEU A 132 -10.57 -9.71 -5.07
CA LEU A 132 -10.75 -8.87 -6.25
C LEU A 132 -10.16 -9.53 -7.50
N SER A 133 -8.95 -10.08 -7.42
CA SER A 133 -8.24 -10.67 -8.57
C SER A 133 -8.88 -11.93 -9.16
N ARG A 134 -9.92 -12.47 -8.53
CA ARG A 134 -10.57 -13.73 -8.95
C ARG A 134 -11.75 -13.55 -9.89
N THR A 135 -12.24 -12.35 -10.04
CA THR A 135 -13.25 -12.02 -11.04
C THR A 135 -12.59 -11.39 -12.26
N PRO A 136 -13.10 -11.58 -13.48
CA PRO A 136 -12.52 -10.97 -14.69
C PRO A 136 -12.38 -9.45 -14.57
N ALA A 137 -13.44 -8.77 -14.14
CA ALA A 137 -13.42 -7.33 -13.93
C ALA A 137 -12.50 -6.90 -12.77
N GLY A 138 -12.39 -7.76 -11.75
CA GLY A 138 -11.50 -7.51 -10.62
C GLY A 138 -10.03 -7.68 -10.96
N SER A 139 -9.66 -8.71 -11.75
CA SER A 139 -8.29 -8.86 -12.25
C SER A 139 -7.87 -7.67 -13.11
N ALA A 140 -8.76 -7.19 -13.97
CA ALA A 140 -8.56 -5.95 -14.70
C ALA A 140 -8.38 -4.75 -13.77
N GLY A 141 -9.17 -4.66 -12.69
CA GLY A 141 -9.01 -3.64 -11.65
C GLY A 141 -7.62 -3.66 -11.00
N VAL A 142 -7.08 -4.85 -10.70
CA VAL A 142 -5.71 -5.01 -10.18
C VAL A 142 -4.68 -4.52 -11.20
N ILE A 143 -4.79 -4.92 -12.47
CA ILE A 143 -3.88 -4.53 -13.55
C ILE A 143 -3.91 -3.00 -13.74
N VAL A 144 -5.11 -2.44 -13.89
CA VAL A 144 -5.31 -1.00 -14.08
C VAL A 144 -4.74 -0.19 -12.92
N THR A 145 -5.01 -0.61 -11.68
CA THR A 145 -4.46 0.07 -10.51
C THR A 145 -2.94 -0.06 -10.43
N GLY A 146 -2.39 -1.23 -10.74
CA GLY A 146 -0.95 -1.44 -10.79
C GLY A 146 -0.26 -0.53 -11.82
N ILE A 147 -0.80 -0.43 -13.03
CA ILE A 147 -0.31 0.49 -14.07
C ILE A 147 -0.40 1.95 -13.58
N ALA A 148 -1.53 2.34 -13.01
CA ALA A 148 -1.75 3.70 -12.54
C ALA A 148 -0.77 4.09 -11.41
N LEU A 149 -0.55 3.21 -10.41
CA LEU A 149 0.43 3.40 -9.35
C LEU A 149 1.85 3.48 -9.90
N GLY A 150 2.18 2.60 -10.85
CA GLY A 150 3.49 2.59 -11.51
C GLY A 150 3.79 3.89 -12.24
N LEU A 151 2.83 4.38 -13.01
CA LEU A 151 2.95 5.64 -13.75
C LEU A 151 2.97 6.86 -12.82
N ALA A 152 2.12 6.91 -11.79
CA ALA A 152 2.18 7.96 -10.78
C ALA A 152 3.56 8.02 -10.11
N GLY A 153 4.10 6.86 -9.73
CA GLY A 153 5.43 6.73 -9.17
C GLY A 153 6.53 7.19 -10.12
N ALA A 154 6.44 6.83 -11.40
CA ALA A 154 7.40 7.25 -12.42
C ALA A 154 7.40 8.77 -12.59
N VAL A 155 6.23 9.41 -12.63
CA VAL A 155 6.13 10.88 -12.66
C VAL A 155 6.75 11.49 -11.41
N MET A 156 6.41 10.98 -10.23
CA MET A 156 6.96 11.51 -8.97
C MET A 156 8.48 11.34 -8.86
N SER A 157 9.05 10.27 -9.45
CA SER A 157 10.49 9.99 -9.41
C SER A 157 11.31 10.81 -10.41
N THR A 158 10.74 11.10 -11.59
CA THR A 158 11.46 11.80 -12.67
C THR A 158 11.42 13.32 -12.53
N PHE A 159 10.35 13.86 -11.98
CA PHE A 159 10.21 15.30 -11.75
C PHE A 159 10.69 15.72 -10.36
N ASP A 160 11.90 15.37 -10.02
CA ASP A 160 12.60 15.92 -8.84
C ASP A 160 13.10 17.34 -9.15
N VAL A 161 12.20 18.16 -9.72
CA VAL A 161 12.47 19.55 -9.97
C VAL A 161 12.48 20.26 -8.62
N VAL A 162 13.67 20.42 -8.09
CA VAL A 162 13.96 21.37 -7.02
C VAL A 162 13.67 22.76 -7.55
N ASP A 163 12.40 23.15 -7.49
CA ASP A 163 12.07 24.55 -7.77
C ASP A 163 12.30 25.34 -6.50
N ALA A 164 13.30 26.22 -6.56
CA ALA A 164 13.67 27.15 -5.49
C ALA A 164 12.51 28.04 -5.01
N HIS A 165 11.38 28.02 -5.71
CA HIS A 165 10.23 28.88 -5.45
C HIS A 165 8.96 28.16 -4.95
N GLY A 166 8.99 26.85 -4.68
CA GLY A 166 7.89 26.12 -4.02
C GLY A 166 6.60 25.94 -4.84
N ARG A 167 6.50 26.51 -6.04
CA ARG A 167 5.30 26.45 -6.88
C ARG A 167 5.21 25.19 -7.76
N ALA A 168 6.33 24.57 -8.10
CA ALA A 168 6.36 23.36 -8.95
C ALA A 168 5.82 22.11 -8.27
N ARG A 169 5.69 22.11 -6.95
CA ARG A 169 5.30 20.96 -6.14
C ARG A 169 3.89 20.44 -6.50
N TRP A 170 2.92 21.34 -6.56
CA TRP A 170 1.53 20.98 -6.92
C TRP A 170 1.39 20.51 -8.36
N GLY A 171 2.20 21.06 -9.28
CA GLY A 171 2.20 20.64 -10.69
C GLY A 171 2.59 19.17 -10.87
N ARG A 172 3.59 18.71 -10.12
CA ARG A 172 4.04 17.31 -10.14
C ARG A 172 2.96 16.34 -9.62
N GLU A 173 2.34 16.69 -8.53
CA GLU A 173 1.29 15.86 -7.90
C GLU A 173 0.05 15.77 -8.79
N VAL A 174 -0.39 16.89 -9.35
CA VAL A 174 -1.49 16.92 -10.34
C VAL A 174 -1.13 16.13 -11.59
N ALA A 175 0.12 16.26 -12.10
CA ALA A 175 0.59 15.49 -13.25
C ALA A 175 0.61 13.99 -12.95
N ALA A 176 1.05 13.57 -11.75
CA ALA A 176 1.05 12.17 -11.33
C ALA A 176 -0.37 11.58 -11.33
N VAL A 177 -1.35 12.31 -10.78
CA VAL A 177 -2.76 11.88 -10.78
C VAL A 177 -3.32 11.85 -12.21
N GLY A 178 -3.04 12.85 -13.03
CA GLY A 178 -3.49 12.91 -14.43
C GLY A 178 -2.94 11.76 -15.27
N VAL A 179 -1.64 11.49 -15.16
CA VAL A 179 -0.97 10.38 -15.88
C VAL A 179 -1.47 9.02 -15.39
N ALA A 180 -1.71 8.85 -14.08
CA ALA A 180 -2.33 7.67 -13.52
C ALA A 180 -3.74 7.43 -14.07
N GLY A 181 -4.55 8.49 -14.18
CA GLY A 181 -5.89 8.42 -14.79
C GLY A 181 -5.86 7.98 -16.24
N ILE A 182 -4.98 8.58 -17.05
CA ILE A 182 -4.79 8.21 -18.46
C ILE A 182 -4.31 6.76 -18.57
N GLY A 183 -3.32 6.37 -17.76
CA GLY A 183 -2.80 5.00 -17.71
C GLY A 183 -3.87 3.98 -17.32
N GLY A 184 -4.73 4.34 -16.37
CA GLY A 184 -5.88 3.52 -15.98
C GLY A 184 -6.90 3.34 -17.11
N ALA A 185 -7.22 4.43 -17.83
CA ALA A 185 -8.12 4.37 -18.99
C ALA A 185 -7.56 3.48 -20.11
N LEU A 186 -6.27 3.64 -20.43
CA LEU A 186 -5.59 2.82 -21.43
C LEU A 186 -5.51 1.36 -21.02
N GLY A 187 -5.19 1.06 -19.76
CA GLY A 187 -5.16 -0.30 -19.22
C GLY A 187 -6.53 -0.99 -19.34
N ALA A 188 -7.61 -0.28 -19.04
CA ALA A 188 -8.98 -0.79 -19.18
C ALA A 188 -9.36 -1.08 -20.63
N VAL A 189 -8.92 -0.24 -21.59
CA VAL A 189 -9.14 -0.47 -23.03
C VAL A 189 -8.40 -1.71 -23.51
N VAL A 190 -7.17 -1.92 -23.05
CA VAL A 190 -6.34 -3.07 -23.45
C VAL A 190 -6.91 -4.37 -22.89
N ASP A 191 -7.35 -4.38 -21.66
CA ASP A 191 -7.93 -5.56 -21.02
C ASP A 191 -9.33 -5.89 -21.56
N GLY A 192 -10.14 -4.87 -21.90
CA GLY A 192 -11.45 -5.01 -22.51
C GLY A 192 -12.58 -5.43 -21.57
N SER A 193 -12.31 -5.78 -20.32
CA SER A 193 -13.32 -6.18 -19.33
C SER A 193 -13.89 -5.00 -18.53
N LEU A 194 -13.18 -3.87 -18.54
CA LEU A 194 -13.58 -2.61 -17.92
C LEU A 194 -13.77 -1.53 -19.00
N GLY A 195 -14.78 -0.68 -18.83
CA GLY A 195 -14.93 0.49 -19.69
C GLY A 195 -13.80 1.53 -19.44
N PRO A 196 -13.43 2.35 -20.46
CA PRO A 196 -12.36 3.32 -20.33
C PRO A 196 -12.63 4.38 -19.25
N LEU A 197 -13.88 4.73 -19.01
CA LEU A 197 -14.27 5.65 -17.93
C LEU A 197 -14.04 5.02 -16.55
N SER A 198 -14.35 3.75 -16.39
CA SER A 198 -14.08 3.00 -15.16
C SER A 198 -12.59 2.92 -14.89
N GLY A 199 -11.78 2.63 -15.92
CA GLY A 199 -10.33 2.64 -15.83
C GLY A 199 -9.76 4.01 -15.46
N LEU A 200 -10.29 5.09 -16.02
CA LEU A 200 -9.90 6.45 -15.67
C LEU A 200 -10.18 6.77 -14.20
N LEU A 201 -11.37 6.42 -13.69
CA LEU A 201 -11.74 6.66 -12.29
C LEU A 201 -10.85 5.86 -11.32
N ILE A 202 -10.60 4.58 -11.62
CA ILE A 202 -9.68 3.73 -10.84
C ILE A 202 -8.27 4.32 -10.88
N GLY A 203 -7.80 4.76 -12.05
CA GLY A 203 -6.47 5.33 -12.23
C GLY A 203 -6.30 6.65 -11.48
N VAL A 204 -7.26 7.57 -11.56
CA VAL A 204 -7.25 8.83 -10.79
C VAL A 204 -7.19 8.54 -9.30
N LEU A 205 -8.02 7.63 -8.81
CA LEU A 205 -8.04 7.29 -7.39
C LEU A 205 -6.71 6.66 -6.94
N ALA A 206 -6.15 5.75 -7.73
CA ALA A 206 -4.82 5.17 -7.47
C ALA A 206 -3.73 6.26 -7.45
N GLY A 207 -3.78 7.22 -8.37
CA GLY A 207 -2.87 8.37 -8.40
C GLY A 207 -2.99 9.24 -7.15
N VAL A 208 -4.20 9.55 -6.70
CA VAL A 208 -4.44 10.29 -5.46
C VAL A 208 -3.86 9.54 -4.26
N VAL A 209 -4.12 8.23 -4.16
CA VAL A 209 -3.57 7.38 -3.09
C VAL A 209 -2.05 7.39 -3.10
N ALA A 210 -1.42 7.29 -4.27
CA ALA A 210 0.04 7.33 -4.41
C ALA A 210 0.61 8.67 -3.92
N VAL A 211 -0.01 9.79 -4.30
CA VAL A 211 0.40 11.13 -3.86
C VAL A 211 0.24 11.29 -2.35
N VAL A 212 -0.90 10.90 -1.79
CA VAL A 212 -1.16 10.98 -0.34
C VAL A 212 -0.17 10.13 0.45
N ALA A 213 0.07 8.89 0.03
CA ALA A 213 1.04 8.01 0.66
C ALA A 213 2.45 8.61 0.65
N ASN A 214 2.87 9.15 -0.49
CA ASN A 214 4.17 9.80 -0.61
C ASN A 214 4.28 11.05 0.28
N LEU A 215 3.26 11.91 0.29
CA LEU A 215 3.23 13.12 1.13
C LEU A 215 3.31 12.77 2.62
N PHE A 216 2.55 11.76 3.04
CA PHE A 216 2.55 11.29 4.43
C PHE A 216 3.93 10.79 4.86
N VAL A 217 4.56 9.93 4.05
CA VAL A 217 5.89 9.38 4.37
C VAL A 217 6.96 10.46 4.34
N VAL A 218 6.91 11.38 3.36
CA VAL A 218 7.86 12.50 3.27
C VAL A 218 7.72 13.45 4.47
N ALA A 219 6.47 13.74 4.90
CA ALA A 219 6.23 14.56 6.08
C ALA A 219 6.82 13.93 7.34
N ALA A 220 6.54 12.63 7.57
CA ALA A 220 7.07 11.89 8.70
C ALA A 220 8.61 11.82 8.71
N ALA A 221 9.22 11.60 7.54
CA ALA A 221 10.68 11.57 7.41
C ALA A 221 11.34 12.94 7.65
N ARG A 222 10.62 14.04 7.39
CA ARG A 222 11.12 15.42 7.68
C ARG A 222 11.08 15.75 9.16
N GLU A 223 9.96 15.47 9.82
CA GLU A 223 9.80 15.69 11.26
C GLU A 223 10.92 15.02 12.06
N ARG A 224 11.24 13.77 11.69
CA ARG A 224 12.35 13.04 12.28
C ARG A 224 13.73 13.71 12.12
N ARG A 225 13.98 14.38 11.00
CA ARG A 225 15.26 15.08 10.77
C ARG A 225 15.41 16.30 11.64
N GLU A 226 14.33 17.00 11.95
CA GLU A 226 14.31 18.19 12.79
C GLU A 226 14.59 17.84 14.26
N ASP A 227 14.18 16.64 14.70
CA ASP A 227 14.41 16.14 16.07
C ASP A 227 15.87 15.66 16.35
N GLY A 228 16.80 15.85 15.41
CA GLY A 228 18.24 15.64 15.63
C GLY A 228 18.67 14.17 15.68
N GLY A 229 17.86 13.23 15.21
CA GLY A 229 18.25 11.84 15.03
C GLY A 229 19.39 11.72 14.01
N GLY A 230 20.60 11.44 14.48
CA GLY A 230 21.80 11.26 13.66
C GLY A 230 21.68 10.05 12.74
N VAL A 231 21.26 10.30 11.51
CA VAL A 231 20.89 9.28 10.54
C VAL A 231 21.92 9.20 9.42
N THR A 232 22.23 7.99 8.99
CA THR A 232 22.97 7.71 7.76
C THR A 232 22.07 8.02 6.56
N LEU A 233 22.22 9.23 6.03
CA LEU A 233 21.40 9.91 5.01
C LEU A 233 20.94 9.03 3.81
N LEU A 234 21.65 7.97 3.48
CA LEU A 234 21.34 7.13 2.29
C LEU A 234 20.35 6.01 2.58
N VAL A 235 20.42 5.39 3.75
CA VAL A 235 19.55 4.24 4.11
C VAL A 235 18.11 4.69 4.38
N ASP A 236 17.94 5.85 4.99
CA ASP A 236 16.59 6.35 5.36
C ASP A 236 15.77 6.85 4.19
N VAL A 237 16.42 7.46 3.18
CA VAL A 237 15.70 7.88 1.96
C VAL A 237 15.20 6.65 1.19
N ASP A 238 16.01 5.59 1.14
CA ASP A 238 15.63 4.37 0.44
C ASP A 238 14.50 3.63 1.18
N LEU A 239 14.53 3.58 2.51
CA LEU A 239 13.44 2.99 3.31
C LEU A 239 12.13 3.80 3.22
N ALA A 240 12.20 5.13 3.23
CA ALA A 240 11.01 5.98 3.06
C ALA A 240 10.32 5.76 1.70
N GLY A 241 11.09 5.62 0.63
CA GLY A 241 10.54 5.31 -0.69
C GLY A 241 9.87 3.93 -0.75
N VAL A 242 10.48 2.92 -0.15
CA VAL A 242 9.90 1.58 -0.03
C VAL A 242 8.62 1.61 0.80
N LEU A 243 8.63 2.34 1.92
CA LEU A 243 7.44 2.51 2.76
C LEU A 243 6.31 3.20 1.99
N ALA A 244 6.59 4.29 1.28
CA ALA A 244 5.59 5.00 0.49
C ALA A 244 4.97 4.09 -0.57
N ALA A 245 5.77 3.28 -1.24
CA ALA A 245 5.30 2.30 -2.22
C ALA A 245 4.41 1.22 -1.58
N ALA A 246 4.82 0.65 -0.46
CA ALA A 246 4.05 -0.35 0.26
C ALA A 246 2.70 0.22 0.73
N VAL A 247 2.71 1.40 1.36
CA VAL A 247 1.50 2.10 1.82
C VAL A 247 0.56 2.39 0.63
N ALA A 248 1.08 2.89 -0.49
CA ALA A 248 0.26 3.20 -1.67
C ALA A 248 -0.44 1.95 -2.22
N VAL A 249 0.28 0.83 -2.37
CA VAL A 249 -0.29 -0.43 -2.89
C VAL A 249 -1.35 -0.98 -1.96
N LEU A 250 -1.08 -1.03 -0.66
CA LEU A 250 -2.02 -1.59 0.32
C LEU A 250 -3.24 -0.69 0.52
N LEU A 251 -3.04 0.62 0.57
CA LEU A 251 -4.14 1.59 0.73
C LEU A 251 -5.04 1.63 -0.52
N ALA A 252 -4.51 1.41 -1.72
CA ALA A 252 -5.29 1.39 -2.95
C ALA A 252 -6.25 0.19 -3.03
N ALA A 253 -6.04 -0.88 -2.26
CA ALA A 253 -6.86 -2.09 -2.27
C ALA A 253 -8.35 -1.82 -1.98
N GLY A 254 -8.64 -1.10 -0.90
CA GLY A 254 -10.02 -0.79 -0.49
C GLY A 254 -10.80 0.00 -1.54
N PRO A 255 -10.31 1.20 -1.92
CA PRO A 255 -10.95 2.01 -2.95
C PRO A 255 -11.09 1.30 -4.30
N ALA A 256 -10.08 0.55 -4.75
CA ALA A 256 -10.15 -0.21 -5.99
C ALA A 256 -11.25 -1.28 -5.93
N PHE A 257 -11.34 -2.02 -4.82
CA PHE A 257 -12.38 -3.01 -4.59
C PHE A 257 -13.79 -2.39 -4.66
N VAL A 258 -13.98 -1.28 -3.96
CA VAL A 258 -15.28 -0.57 -3.93
C VAL A 258 -15.66 -0.07 -5.33
N LEU A 259 -14.72 0.57 -6.04
CA LEU A 259 -14.99 1.09 -7.38
C LEU A 259 -15.30 -0.02 -8.37
N VAL A 260 -14.53 -1.10 -8.42
CA VAL A 260 -14.81 -2.22 -9.32
C VAL A 260 -16.20 -2.80 -9.03
N ARG A 261 -16.56 -2.95 -7.77
CA ARG A 261 -17.87 -3.49 -7.39
C ARG A 261 -19.03 -2.57 -7.73
N ILE A 262 -18.87 -1.25 -7.65
CA ILE A 262 -19.91 -0.28 -8.05
C ILE A 262 -20.04 -0.17 -9.56
N LEU A 263 -18.93 -0.25 -10.29
CA LEU A 263 -18.91 -0.01 -11.75
C LEU A 263 -19.28 -1.23 -12.58
N VAL A 264 -19.17 -2.44 -12.03
CA VAL A 264 -19.38 -3.71 -12.75
C VAL A 264 -20.51 -4.54 -12.14
N GLY A 265 -20.81 -4.36 -10.84
CA GLY A 265 -21.89 -5.05 -10.12
C GLY A 265 -23.20 -4.43 -10.34
#